data_cc0796a9ab5f315fdec71df2bf3d1b1a
#
_entry.id   cc0796a9ab5f315fdec71df2bf3d1b1a
#
_cell.length_a   1.000
_cell.length_b   1.000
_cell.length_c   1.000
_cell.angle_alpha   90.00
_cell.angle_beta   90.00
_cell.angle_gamma   90.00
#
_symmetry.space_group_name_H-M   'P 1'
#
loop_
_entity.id
_entity.type
_entity.pdbx_description
1 polymer ?
#
loop_
_entity_poly.entity_id
_entity_poly.type
_entity_poly.pdbx_seq_one_letter_code
_entity_poly.pdbx_strand_id
1 'polypeptide(L)'
;MPTDRVPAADLKDLFGQVSHEVRIQVLAELWDADEQTLSFSTLRERVGVRDSGNFNYHLGSLTPELLRRDKNGYTLTYAGRQVVGAAVAGSYTDATELDVGNVDAGACPSCGGRVDTVYEDGDVVMDCRGCGDLIARLPAPPVVIAAHDADALPRVVSDHFQTQSARLTRGFCKLCDGPVTATPTVATDRDALTNPPELDVTFTCQACGDITHLNVGVVTLHFPELRAFLHETGVDIRDCYLWELDFLLKPNVSVSEDPFRAEIVVTVDDEALALTVDDSLALVGYERR
;
A
#
# COMPACT_ATOMS: atom_id res chain seq x y z
N MET A 1 20.73 -3.02 -12.41
CA MET A 1 20.53 -2.49 -13.77
C MET A 1 19.16 -1.88 -13.80
N PRO A 2 18.95 -0.64 -14.26
CA PRO A 2 17.60 -0.14 -14.43
C PRO A 2 16.93 -1.05 -15.44
N THR A 3 15.86 -1.72 -15.02
CA THR A 3 14.98 -2.45 -15.93
C THR A 3 14.41 -1.42 -16.91
N ASP A 4 14.52 -1.68 -18.21
CA ASP A 4 13.89 -0.85 -19.23
C ASP A 4 12.43 -0.63 -18.82
N ARG A 5 12.00 0.63 -18.82
CA ARG A 5 10.60 1.01 -18.57
C ARG A 5 9.73 0.15 -19.47
N VAL A 6 8.56 -0.29 -18.96
CA VAL A 6 7.59 -1.03 -19.76
C VAL A 6 7.39 -0.27 -21.08
N PRO A 7 7.72 -0.86 -22.23
CA PRO A 7 7.61 -0.15 -23.51
C PRO A 7 6.16 0.29 -23.73
N ALA A 8 5.97 1.49 -24.26
CA ALA A 8 4.62 1.99 -24.57
C ALA A 8 3.85 1.09 -25.54
N ALA A 9 4.57 0.31 -26.37
CA ALA A 9 3.99 -0.70 -27.26
C ALA A 9 3.32 -1.82 -26.46
N ASP A 10 3.96 -2.34 -25.41
CA ASP A 10 3.44 -3.44 -24.59
C ASP A 10 2.18 -2.99 -23.81
N LEU A 11 2.16 -1.74 -23.30
CA LEU A 11 0.98 -1.16 -22.70
C LEU A 11 -0.16 -1.00 -23.69
N LYS A 12 0.13 -0.52 -24.91
CA LYS A 12 -0.87 -0.38 -25.96
C LYS A 12 -1.48 -1.74 -26.34
N ASP A 13 -0.65 -2.78 -26.45
CA ASP A 13 -1.10 -4.10 -26.81
C ASP A 13 -1.97 -4.71 -25.69
N LEU A 14 -1.56 -4.58 -24.43
CA LEU A 14 -2.35 -5.02 -23.28
C LEU A 14 -3.72 -4.32 -23.20
N PHE A 15 -3.73 -2.97 -23.25
CA PHE A 15 -4.98 -2.22 -23.23
C PHE A 15 -5.83 -2.48 -24.49
N GLY A 16 -5.20 -2.69 -25.64
CA GLY A 16 -5.86 -3.11 -26.87
C GLY A 16 -6.54 -4.46 -26.76
N GLN A 17 -5.97 -5.40 -26.01
CA GLN A 17 -6.61 -6.69 -25.74
C GLN A 17 -7.89 -6.57 -24.93
N VAL A 18 -7.96 -5.65 -23.97
CA VAL A 18 -9.12 -5.50 -23.08
C VAL A 18 -10.11 -4.42 -23.51
N SER A 19 -9.79 -3.59 -24.49
CA SER A 19 -10.59 -2.39 -24.85
C SER A 19 -11.93 -2.68 -25.56
N HIS A 20 -12.31 -3.92 -25.76
CA HIS A 20 -13.56 -4.29 -26.43
C HIS A 20 -14.61 -4.77 -25.41
N GLU A 21 -15.84 -4.25 -25.49
CA GLU A 21 -16.94 -4.55 -24.57
C GLU A 21 -17.13 -6.06 -24.31
N VAL A 22 -17.18 -6.88 -25.37
CA VAL A 22 -17.32 -8.35 -25.26
C VAL A 22 -16.18 -8.97 -24.46
N ARG A 23 -14.95 -8.46 -24.59
CA ARG A 23 -13.77 -9.00 -23.89
C ARG A 23 -13.82 -8.62 -22.41
N ILE A 24 -14.24 -7.39 -22.09
CA ILE A 24 -14.46 -6.97 -20.70
C ILE A 24 -15.53 -7.82 -20.06
N GLN A 25 -16.67 -8.06 -20.75
CA GLN A 25 -17.73 -8.91 -20.25
C GLN A 25 -17.27 -10.37 -20.03
N VAL A 26 -16.43 -10.92 -20.93
CA VAL A 26 -15.83 -12.25 -20.76
C VAL A 26 -15.01 -12.34 -19.48
N LEU A 27 -14.17 -11.33 -19.20
CA LEU A 27 -13.35 -11.30 -17.99
C LEU A 27 -14.23 -11.19 -16.73
N ALA A 28 -15.25 -10.33 -16.76
CA ALA A 28 -16.19 -10.15 -15.65
C ALA A 28 -17.00 -11.44 -15.36
N GLU A 29 -17.56 -12.09 -16.38
CA GLU A 29 -18.31 -13.33 -16.20
C GLU A 29 -17.47 -14.48 -15.63
N LEU A 30 -16.18 -14.55 -16.00
CA LEU A 30 -15.26 -15.53 -15.44
C LEU A 30 -14.84 -15.20 -14.01
N TRP A 31 -14.79 -13.90 -13.67
CA TRP A 31 -14.52 -13.45 -12.31
C TRP A 31 -15.65 -13.78 -11.35
N ASP A 32 -16.90 -13.55 -11.80
CA ASP A 32 -18.11 -13.77 -11.00
C ASP A 32 -18.56 -15.26 -10.95
N ALA A 33 -17.89 -16.12 -11.69
CA ALA A 33 -18.26 -17.54 -11.72
C ALA A 33 -17.80 -18.28 -10.46
N ASP A 34 -18.69 -18.95 -9.75
CA ASP A 34 -18.42 -19.72 -8.52
C ASP A 34 -17.25 -20.72 -8.68
N GLU A 35 -17.22 -21.44 -9.80
CA GLU A 35 -16.18 -22.43 -10.09
C GLU A 35 -14.96 -21.82 -10.80
N GLN A 36 -14.96 -20.51 -11.07
CA GLN A 36 -13.92 -19.79 -11.83
C GLN A 36 -13.61 -20.41 -13.21
N THR A 37 -14.51 -21.27 -13.71
CA THR A 37 -14.39 -21.97 -14.99
C THR A 37 -15.75 -22.00 -15.67
N LEU A 38 -15.81 -21.53 -16.93
CA LEU A 38 -17.03 -21.58 -17.73
C LEU A 38 -16.77 -22.27 -19.06
N SER A 39 -17.73 -23.13 -19.49
CA SER A 39 -17.69 -23.71 -20.83
C SER A 39 -17.86 -22.63 -21.90
N PHE A 40 -17.43 -22.90 -23.13
CA PHE A 40 -17.62 -21.98 -24.26
C PHE A 40 -19.11 -21.59 -24.44
N SER A 41 -20.02 -22.56 -24.32
CA SER A 41 -21.45 -22.32 -24.49
C SER A 41 -22.02 -21.44 -23.39
N THR A 42 -21.71 -21.76 -22.14
CA THR A 42 -22.18 -21.01 -20.96
C THR A 42 -21.63 -19.56 -20.97
N LEU A 43 -20.34 -19.41 -21.27
CA LEU A 43 -19.71 -18.09 -21.32
C LEU A 43 -20.31 -17.23 -22.44
N ARG A 44 -20.50 -17.80 -23.63
CA ARG A 44 -21.14 -17.10 -24.76
C ARG A 44 -22.57 -16.67 -24.44
N GLU A 45 -23.34 -17.54 -23.77
CA GLU A 45 -24.70 -17.25 -23.36
C GLU A 45 -24.75 -16.08 -22.36
N ARG A 46 -23.92 -16.12 -21.32
CA ARG A 46 -23.85 -15.07 -20.31
C ARG A 46 -23.44 -13.72 -20.89
N VAL A 47 -22.45 -13.71 -21.77
CA VAL A 47 -22.00 -12.49 -22.49
C VAL A 47 -23.01 -12.02 -23.55
N GLY A 48 -23.96 -12.87 -23.96
CA GLY A 48 -25.04 -12.51 -24.89
C GLY A 48 -24.63 -12.44 -26.36
N VAL A 49 -23.50 -13.03 -26.76
CA VAL A 49 -23.01 -13.00 -28.16
C VAL A 49 -23.63 -14.12 -28.96
N ARG A 50 -24.41 -13.76 -30.01
CA ARG A 50 -25.12 -14.73 -30.87
C ARG A 50 -24.19 -15.46 -31.83
N ASP A 51 -23.24 -14.72 -32.45
CA ASP A 51 -22.31 -15.28 -33.42
C ASP A 51 -21.15 -15.98 -32.71
N SER A 52 -21.06 -17.30 -32.91
CA SER A 52 -20.04 -18.15 -32.32
C SER A 52 -18.64 -17.89 -32.89
N GLY A 53 -18.55 -17.48 -34.18
CA GLY A 53 -17.27 -17.16 -34.84
C GLY A 53 -16.69 -15.85 -34.27
N ASN A 54 -17.52 -14.82 -34.17
CA ASN A 54 -17.14 -13.55 -33.54
C ASN A 54 -16.75 -13.76 -32.07
N PHE A 55 -17.53 -14.54 -31.30
CA PHE A 55 -17.18 -14.85 -29.92
C PHE A 55 -15.84 -15.57 -29.78
N ASN A 56 -15.59 -16.57 -30.65
CA ASN A 56 -14.32 -17.30 -30.66
C ASN A 56 -13.14 -16.38 -31.01
N TYR A 57 -13.31 -15.39 -31.88
CA TYR A 57 -12.31 -14.37 -32.16
C TYR A 57 -11.95 -13.58 -30.89
N HIS A 58 -12.93 -13.12 -30.11
CA HIS A 58 -12.68 -12.38 -28.87
C HIS A 58 -11.99 -13.25 -27.81
N LEU A 59 -12.38 -14.51 -27.65
CA LEU A 59 -11.68 -15.45 -26.78
C LEU A 59 -10.23 -15.69 -27.22
N GLY A 60 -10.02 -15.84 -28.52
CA GLY A 60 -8.67 -15.98 -29.09
C GLY A 60 -7.77 -14.78 -28.84
N SER A 61 -8.34 -13.57 -28.82
CA SER A 61 -7.57 -12.33 -28.50
C SER A 61 -7.20 -12.22 -27.02
N LEU A 62 -7.87 -12.91 -26.13
CA LEU A 62 -7.58 -12.94 -24.69
C LEU A 62 -6.69 -14.14 -24.29
N THR A 63 -6.57 -15.13 -25.17
CA THR A 63 -5.84 -16.38 -24.90
C THR A 63 -4.48 -16.36 -25.66
N PRO A 64 -3.36 -16.73 -25.03
CA PRO A 64 -3.23 -17.32 -23.69
C PRO A 64 -2.97 -16.33 -22.57
N GLU A 65 -2.84 -15.04 -22.84
CA GLU A 65 -2.33 -14.02 -21.90
C GLU A 65 -3.27 -13.84 -20.70
N LEU A 66 -4.54 -13.54 -20.94
CA LEU A 66 -5.54 -13.25 -19.90
C LEU A 66 -6.45 -14.44 -19.61
N LEU A 67 -6.63 -15.35 -20.55
CA LEU A 67 -7.42 -16.57 -20.42
C LEU A 67 -6.59 -17.82 -20.67
N ARG A 68 -6.91 -18.88 -19.92
CA ARG A 68 -6.45 -20.23 -20.20
C ARG A 68 -7.67 -21.08 -20.59
N ARG A 69 -7.47 -21.91 -21.61
CA ARG A 69 -8.45 -22.91 -22.06
C ARG A 69 -7.98 -24.31 -21.71
N ASP A 70 -8.85 -25.13 -21.13
CA ASP A 70 -8.63 -26.55 -20.92
C ASP A 70 -9.85 -27.36 -21.35
N LYS A 71 -9.89 -28.66 -20.98
CA LYS A 71 -11.00 -29.58 -21.31
C LYS A 71 -12.32 -29.19 -20.63
N ASN A 72 -12.30 -28.42 -19.55
CA ASN A 72 -13.47 -28.01 -18.78
C ASN A 72 -14.02 -26.65 -19.26
N GLY A 73 -13.20 -25.85 -19.93
CA GLY A 73 -13.61 -24.52 -20.41
C GLY A 73 -12.51 -23.47 -20.37
N TYR A 74 -12.92 -22.25 -20.01
CA TYR A 74 -12.06 -21.08 -19.90
C TYR A 74 -11.93 -20.65 -18.45
N THR A 75 -10.72 -20.25 -18.05
CA THR A 75 -10.41 -19.69 -16.72
C THR A 75 -9.56 -18.45 -16.89
N LEU A 76 -9.62 -17.53 -15.92
CA LEU A 76 -8.67 -16.40 -15.87
C LEU A 76 -7.25 -16.90 -15.56
N THR A 77 -6.26 -16.38 -16.28
CA THR A 77 -4.85 -16.50 -15.90
C THR A 77 -4.55 -15.64 -14.68
N TYR A 78 -3.32 -15.69 -14.16
CA TYR A 78 -2.87 -14.74 -13.14
C TYR A 78 -3.00 -13.29 -13.65
N ALA A 79 -2.55 -12.99 -14.87
CA ALA A 79 -2.66 -11.68 -15.49
C ALA A 79 -4.12 -11.23 -15.66
N GLY A 80 -5.01 -12.15 -16.11
CA GLY A 80 -6.44 -11.87 -16.21
C GLY A 80 -7.07 -11.50 -14.86
N ARG A 81 -6.72 -12.20 -13.79
CA ARG A 81 -7.16 -11.85 -12.42
C ARG A 81 -6.62 -10.51 -11.96
N GLN A 82 -5.37 -10.17 -12.25
CA GLN A 82 -4.79 -8.87 -11.91
C GLN A 82 -5.52 -7.72 -12.60
N VAL A 83 -5.86 -7.86 -13.88
CA VAL A 83 -6.61 -6.82 -14.62
C VAL A 83 -7.98 -6.58 -13.99
N VAL A 84 -8.74 -7.64 -13.71
CA VAL A 84 -10.06 -7.49 -13.09
C VAL A 84 -9.94 -6.99 -11.65
N GLY A 85 -9.00 -7.54 -10.88
CA GLY A 85 -8.75 -7.11 -9.50
C GLY A 85 -8.40 -5.62 -9.39
N ALA A 86 -7.56 -5.10 -10.30
CA ALA A 86 -7.24 -3.68 -10.34
C ALA A 86 -8.46 -2.80 -10.69
N ALA A 87 -9.35 -3.28 -11.58
CA ALA A 87 -10.60 -2.58 -11.86
C ALA A 87 -11.55 -2.59 -10.64
N VAL A 88 -11.69 -3.73 -9.96
CA VAL A 88 -12.49 -3.86 -8.72
C VAL A 88 -11.91 -2.99 -7.59
N ALA A 89 -10.58 -2.90 -7.48
CA ALA A 89 -9.93 -2.03 -6.50
C ALA A 89 -10.14 -0.52 -6.77
N GLY A 90 -10.69 -0.16 -7.93
CA GLY A 90 -10.86 1.24 -8.32
C GLY A 90 -9.57 1.90 -8.82
N SER A 91 -8.54 1.11 -9.17
CA SER A 91 -7.23 1.65 -9.59
C SER A 91 -7.29 2.46 -10.91
N TYR A 92 -8.37 2.35 -11.65
CA TYR A 92 -8.59 3.05 -12.93
C TYR A 92 -9.76 4.03 -12.88
N THR A 93 -10.39 4.22 -11.73
CA THR A 93 -11.51 5.15 -11.55
C THR A 93 -11.06 6.38 -10.78
N ASP A 94 -11.70 7.51 -11.07
CA ASP A 94 -11.49 8.71 -10.29
C ASP A 94 -12.12 8.55 -8.91
N ALA A 95 -11.31 8.70 -7.87
CA ALA A 95 -11.73 8.53 -6.48
C ALA A 95 -12.38 9.78 -5.87
N THR A 96 -12.55 10.85 -6.66
CA THR A 96 -12.97 12.18 -6.17
C THR A 96 -14.40 12.23 -5.62
N GLU A 97 -15.21 11.19 -5.78
CA GLU A 97 -16.63 11.19 -5.39
C GLU A 97 -16.96 10.37 -4.11
N LEU A 98 -15.97 9.87 -3.38
CA LEU A 98 -16.24 9.15 -2.13
C LEU A 98 -16.34 10.13 -0.96
N ASP A 99 -17.57 10.57 -0.65
CA ASP A 99 -17.86 11.34 0.56
C ASP A 99 -17.91 10.39 1.77
N VAL A 100 -16.83 10.37 2.52
CA VAL A 100 -16.75 9.61 3.79
C VAL A 100 -17.17 10.44 5.00
N GLY A 101 -17.53 11.70 4.78
CA GLY A 101 -17.79 12.66 5.87
C GLY A 101 -16.53 12.93 6.70
N ASN A 102 -16.74 13.62 7.84
CA ASN A 102 -15.68 13.85 8.82
C ASN A 102 -15.70 12.72 9.87
N VAL A 103 -14.84 11.73 9.71
CA VAL A 103 -14.74 10.60 10.63
C VAL A 103 -13.74 10.93 11.73
N ASP A 104 -14.12 10.61 12.99
CA ASP A 104 -13.24 10.77 14.15
C ASP A 104 -12.12 9.71 14.11
N ALA A 105 -10.88 10.16 14.03
CA ALA A 105 -9.70 9.32 14.02
C ALA A 105 -8.90 9.39 15.34
N GLY A 106 -9.56 9.72 16.46
CA GLY A 106 -8.94 9.74 17.77
C GLY A 106 -8.33 11.09 18.14
N ALA A 107 -7.37 11.05 19.05
CA ALA A 107 -6.75 12.24 19.61
C ALA A 107 -5.44 12.62 18.88
N CYS A 108 -5.24 13.91 18.70
CA CYS A 108 -3.99 14.44 18.17
C CYS A 108 -2.85 14.20 19.15
N PRO A 109 -1.74 13.59 18.74
CA PRO A 109 -0.59 13.33 19.61
C PRO A 109 0.10 14.63 20.10
N SER A 110 -0.06 15.75 19.37
CA SER A 110 0.58 17.01 19.72
C SER A 110 -0.22 17.85 20.73
N CYS A 111 -1.57 17.86 20.65
CA CYS A 111 -2.41 18.74 21.46
C CYS A 111 -3.61 18.06 22.13
N GLY A 112 -3.84 16.77 21.89
CA GLY A 112 -5.01 16.03 22.40
C GLY A 112 -6.34 16.41 21.75
N GLY A 113 -6.33 17.31 20.75
CA GLY A 113 -7.53 17.71 20.01
C GLY A 113 -8.02 16.58 19.11
N ARG A 114 -9.29 16.67 18.68
CA ARG A 114 -9.88 15.68 17.77
C ARG A 114 -9.19 15.69 16.40
N VAL A 115 -8.87 14.51 15.89
CA VAL A 115 -8.40 14.29 14.52
C VAL A 115 -9.58 13.92 13.64
N ASP A 116 -9.76 14.64 12.55
CA ASP A 116 -10.75 14.34 11.54
C ASP A 116 -10.09 13.71 10.30
N THR A 117 -10.86 12.86 9.64
CA THR A 117 -10.43 12.14 8.45
C THR A 117 -11.30 12.50 7.27
N VAL A 118 -10.68 12.84 6.13
CA VAL A 118 -11.35 13.01 4.84
C VAL A 118 -10.65 12.15 3.78
N TYR A 119 -11.38 11.79 2.73
CA TYR A 119 -10.80 11.09 1.57
C TYR A 119 -10.81 12.04 0.37
N GLU A 120 -9.64 12.33 -0.16
CA GLU A 120 -9.47 13.23 -1.31
C GLU A 120 -8.30 12.78 -2.21
N ASP A 121 -8.49 12.84 -3.50
CA ASP A 121 -7.45 12.53 -4.51
C ASP A 121 -6.75 11.17 -4.34
N GLY A 122 -7.47 10.15 -3.80
CA GLY A 122 -6.90 8.83 -3.56
C GLY A 122 -6.14 8.68 -2.24
N ASP A 123 -6.13 9.74 -1.41
CA ASP A 123 -5.49 9.75 -0.11
C ASP A 123 -6.52 9.89 1.02
N VAL A 124 -6.25 9.24 2.13
CA VAL A 124 -6.87 9.54 3.41
C VAL A 124 -6.04 10.61 4.11
N VAL A 125 -6.65 11.76 4.33
CA VAL A 125 -6.02 12.92 4.96
C VAL A 125 -6.58 13.08 6.37
N MET A 126 -5.70 13.24 7.33
CA MET A 126 -6.02 13.35 8.74
C MET A 126 -5.47 14.66 9.30
N ASP A 127 -6.37 15.55 9.71
CA ASP A 127 -6.03 16.87 10.25
C ASP A 127 -6.53 17.04 11.67
N CYS A 128 -5.73 17.69 12.51
CA CYS A 128 -6.16 18.03 13.86
C CYS A 128 -7.03 19.30 13.87
N ARG A 129 -8.23 19.21 14.41
CA ARG A 129 -9.09 20.39 14.58
C ARG A 129 -8.63 21.36 15.66
N GLY A 130 -7.78 20.91 16.59
CA GLY A 130 -7.29 21.74 17.69
C GLY A 130 -6.12 22.63 17.29
N CYS A 131 -5.05 22.07 16.72
CA CYS A 131 -3.84 22.78 16.33
C CYS A 131 -3.70 23.03 14.83
N GLY A 132 -4.51 22.38 13.99
CA GLY A 132 -4.43 22.49 12.53
C GLY A 132 -3.29 21.69 11.89
N ASP A 133 -2.61 20.85 12.67
CA ASP A 133 -1.52 20.04 12.16
C ASP A 133 -2.06 18.93 11.25
N LEU A 134 -1.41 18.71 10.10
CA LEU A 134 -1.56 17.51 9.30
C LEU A 134 -0.92 16.34 10.06
N ILE A 135 -1.73 15.38 10.46
CA ILE A 135 -1.28 14.20 11.21
C ILE A 135 -0.74 13.13 10.25
N ALA A 136 -1.51 12.85 9.19
CA ALA A 136 -1.10 11.88 8.18
C ALA A 136 -1.81 12.13 6.84
N ARG A 137 -1.13 11.75 5.76
CA ARG A 137 -1.70 11.61 4.42
C ARG A 137 -1.29 10.24 3.88
N LEU A 138 -2.25 9.34 3.78
CA LEU A 138 -2.03 7.92 3.50
C LEU A 138 -2.75 7.50 2.23
N PRO A 139 -2.05 7.04 1.20
CA PRO A 139 -2.68 6.55 -0.02
C PRO A 139 -3.51 5.29 0.27
N ALA A 140 -4.75 5.29 -0.18
CA ALA A 140 -5.66 4.15 -0.06
C ALA A 140 -6.47 3.98 -1.35
N PRO A 141 -6.53 2.77 -1.93
CA PRO A 141 -7.40 2.51 -3.07
C PRO A 141 -8.87 2.76 -2.72
N PRO A 142 -9.71 3.22 -3.67
CA PRO A 142 -11.13 3.48 -3.43
C PRO A 142 -11.88 2.32 -2.77
N VAL A 143 -11.56 1.07 -3.11
CA VAL A 143 -12.19 -0.11 -2.51
C VAL A 143 -11.94 -0.22 -1.00
N VAL A 144 -10.80 0.23 -0.50
CA VAL A 144 -10.49 0.24 0.94
C VAL A 144 -11.47 1.14 1.69
N ILE A 145 -11.89 2.22 1.04
CA ILE A 145 -12.84 3.17 1.62
C ILE A 145 -14.28 2.69 1.41
N ALA A 146 -14.63 2.32 0.19
CA ALA A 146 -16.01 1.98 -0.19
C ALA A 146 -16.53 0.67 0.41
N ALA A 147 -15.64 -0.26 0.78
CA ALA A 147 -16.00 -1.57 1.31
C ALA A 147 -16.27 -1.58 2.83
N HIS A 148 -16.10 -0.44 3.51
CA HIS A 148 -16.18 -0.38 4.98
C HIS A 148 -17.09 0.76 5.43
N ASP A 149 -17.69 0.60 6.61
CA ASP A 149 -18.44 1.66 7.26
C ASP A 149 -17.51 2.80 7.70
N ALA A 150 -18.02 4.03 7.69
CA ALA A 150 -17.24 5.22 8.00
C ALA A 150 -16.50 5.11 9.36
N ASP A 151 -17.15 4.61 10.39
CA ASP A 151 -16.56 4.46 11.73
C ASP A 151 -15.39 3.46 11.79
N ALA A 152 -15.31 2.54 10.83
CA ALA A 152 -14.22 1.57 10.72
C ALA A 152 -13.00 2.11 9.96
N LEU A 153 -13.17 3.20 9.20
CA LEU A 153 -12.12 3.70 8.28
C LEU A 153 -10.78 3.99 8.98
N PRO A 154 -10.70 4.62 10.15
CA PRO A 154 -9.41 4.87 10.79
C PRO A 154 -8.63 3.59 11.04
N ARG A 155 -9.30 2.53 11.51
CA ARG A 155 -8.68 1.21 11.72
C ARG A 155 -8.25 0.59 10.41
N VAL A 156 -9.14 0.55 9.42
CA VAL A 156 -8.88 -0.05 8.11
C VAL A 156 -7.71 0.63 7.41
N VAL A 157 -7.63 1.97 7.47
CA VAL A 157 -6.53 2.75 6.87
C VAL A 157 -5.21 2.49 7.60
N SER A 158 -5.23 2.45 8.94
CA SER A 158 -4.07 2.10 9.75
C SER A 158 -3.52 0.71 9.37
N ASP A 159 -4.38 -0.31 9.28
CA ASP A 159 -4.00 -1.68 8.94
C ASP A 159 -3.53 -1.79 7.48
N HIS A 160 -4.18 -1.07 6.55
CA HIS A 160 -3.75 -1.00 5.16
C HIS A 160 -2.35 -0.42 5.04
N PHE A 161 -2.08 0.70 5.70
CA PHE A 161 -0.76 1.33 5.69
C PHE A 161 0.31 0.43 6.32
N GLN A 162 0.01 -0.27 7.44
CA GLN A 162 0.91 -1.26 8.01
C GLN A 162 1.27 -2.36 7.00
N THR A 163 0.28 -2.82 6.24
CA THR A 163 0.49 -3.86 5.22
C THR A 163 1.39 -3.35 4.09
N GLN A 164 1.15 -2.13 3.61
CA GLN A 164 1.97 -1.54 2.53
C GLN A 164 3.41 -1.26 2.99
N SER A 165 3.59 -0.70 4.18
CA SER A 165 4.93 -0.46 4.74
C SER A 165 5.70 -1.76 5.00
N ALA A 166 5.01 -2.83 5.47
CA ALA A 166 5.61 -4.15 5.61
C ALA A 166 6.08 -4.76 4.28
N ARG A 167 5.35 -4.53 3.19
CA ARG A 167 5.79 -4.96 1.85
C ARG A 167 7.08 -4.26 1.45
N LEU A 168 7.13 -2.94 1.60
CA LEU A 168 8.32 -2.14 1.27
C LEU A 168 9.54 -2.57 2.08
N THR A 169 9.41 -2.72 3.40
CA THR A 169 10.50 -3.14 4.29
C THR A 169 10.98 -4.57 4.02
N ARG A 170 10.15 -5.40 3.39
CA ARG A 170 10.51 -6.75 2.93
C ARG A 170 11.03 -6.79 1.49
N GLY A 171 11.22 -5.62 0.86
CA GLY A 171 11.77 -5.50 -0.48
C GLY A 171 10.78 -5.68 -1.63
N PHE A 172 9.46 -5.57 -1.38
CA PHE A 172 8.42 -5.68 -2.41
C PHE A 172 7.75 -4.34 -2.69
N CYS A 173 7.67 -3.96 -3.95
CA CYS A 173 6.98 -2.75 -4.38
C CYS A 173 5.46 -2.85 -4.10
N LYS A 174 4.88 -1.76 -3.60
CA LYS A 174 3.43 -1.67 -3.36
C LYS A 174 2.58 -1.72 -4.63
N LEU A 175 3.15 -1.33 -5.80
CA LEU A 175 2.43 -1.26 -7.08
C LEU A 175 2.61 -2.51 -7.95
N CYS A 176 3.86 -3.02 -8.08
CA CYS A 176 4.16 -4.04 -9.08
C CYS A 176 4.82 -5.30 -8.51
N ASP A 177 4.94 -5.43 -7.18
CA ASP A 177 5.64 -6.52 -6.49
C ASP A 177 7.14 -6.66 -6.86
N GLY A 178 7.68 -5.76 -7.68
CA GLY A 178 9.10 -5.76 -8.08
C GLY A 178 10.04 -5.50 -6.90
N PRO A 179 11.34 -5.81 -7.07
CA PRO A 179 12.33 -5.62 -6.01
C PRO A 179 12.53 -4.14 -5.68
N VAL A 180 12.61 -3.83 -4.39
CA VAL A 180 12.77 -2.47 -3.85
C VAL A 180 14.13 -2.36 -3.16
N THR A 181 14.81 -1.24 -3.39
CA THR A 181 15.97 -0.83 -2.59
C THR A 181 15.55 0.27 -1.62
N ALA A 182 16.02 0.19 -0.39
CA ALA A 182 15.83 1.21 0.64
C ALA A 182 17.13 2.00 0.84
N THR A 183 17.02 3.32 0.92
CA THR A 183 18.17 4.22 1.14
C THR A 183 17.81 5.18 2.26
N PRO A 184 18.56 5.17 3.38
CA PRO A 184 18.38 6.14 4.44
C PRO A 184 18.88 7.52 3.98
N THR A 185 18.14 8.57 4.32
CA THR A 185 18.48 9.95 3.99
C THR A 185 18.26 10.83 5.21
N VAL A 186 19.33 11.47 5.67
CA VAL A 186 19.26 12.45 6.76
C VAL A 186 18.75 13.76 6.19
N ALA A 187 17.64 14.26 6.69
CA ALA A 187 17.12 15.57 6.31
C ALA A 187 18.01 16.67 6.90
N THR A 188 18.75 17.36 6.03
CA THR A 188 19.71 18.41 6.41
C THR A 188 19.12 19.83 6.43
N ASP A 189 17.88 20.01 5.97
CA ASP A 189 17.35 21.32 5.55
C ASP A 189 16.14 21.81 6.37
N ARG A 190 16.01 21.39 7.61
CA ARG A 190 15.11 22.04 8.58
C ARG A 190 15.95 22.78 9.60
N ASP A 191 15.54 24.03 9.92
CA ASP A 191 16.19 24.90 10.89
C ASP A 191 16.81 24.12 12.06
N ALA A 192 18.13 23.97 12.02
CA ALA A 192 18.92 23.11 12.92
C ALA A 192 18.83 23.51 14.41
N LEU A 193 18.01 24.50 14.74
CA LEU A 193 17.86 25.03 16.10
C LEU A 193 16.65 24.46 16.88
N THR A 194 15.76 23.68 16.25
CA THR A 194 14.51 23.27 16.93
C THR A 194 14.11 21.79 16.81
N ASN A 195 14.74 20.98 15.94
CA ASN A 195 14.39 19.55 15.80
C ASN A 195 15.63 18.67 15.61
N PRO A 196 15.66 17.46 16.23
CA PRO A 196 16.68 16.46 15.92
C PRO A 196 16.61 16.10 14.43
N PRO A 197 17.73 15.61 13.83
CA PRO A 197 17.76 15.23 12.42
C PRO A 197 16.72 14.15 12.17
N GLU A 198 15.79 14.41 11.23
CA GLU A 198 14.85 13.40 10.77
C GLU A 198 15.59 12.45 9.83
N LEU A 199 15.42 11.16 10.05
CA LEU A 199 15.92 10.12 9.18
C LEU A 199 14.74 9.55 8.37
N ASP A 200 14.70 9.90 7.09
CA ASP A 200 13.78 9.35 6.14
C ASP A 200 14.39 8.16 5.40
N VAL A 201 13.54 7.28 4.93
CA VAL A 201 13.93 6.14 4.12
C VAL A 201 13.24 6.23 2.77
N THR A 202 14.03 6.31 1.71
CA THR A 202 13.54 6.31 0.34
C THR A 202 13.55 4.88 -0.20
N PHE A 203 12.37 4.38 -0.53
CA PHE A 203 12.17 3.07 -1.18
C PHE A 203 12.01 3.29 -2.68
N THR A 204 12.92 2.72 -3.48
CA THR A 204 12.89 2.82 -4.94
C THR A 204 12.69 1.45 -5.56
N CYS A 205 11.61 1.30 -6.32
CA CYS A 205 11.35 0.06 -7.08
C CYS A 205 12.27 -0.03 -8.30
N GLN A 206 12.99 -1.14 -8.41
CA GLN A 206 13.91 -1.38 -9.52
C GLN A 206 13.19 -1.81 -10.80
N ALA A 207 11.92 -2.21 -10.71
CA ALA A 207 11.13 -2.64 -11.86
C ALA A 207 10.28 -1.50 -12.47
N CYS A 208 9.44 -0.83 -11.67
CA CYS A 208 8.54 0.20 -12.20
C CYS A 208 9.00 1.64 -11.94
N GLY A 209 10.02 1.84 -11.10
CA GLY A 209 10.54 3.17 -10.76
C GLY A 209 9.71 3.92 -9.71
N ASP A 210 8.72 3.27 -9.08
CA ASP A 210 7.96 3.88 -7.97
C ASP A 210 8.90 4.28 -6.83
N ILE A 211 8.65 5.46 -6.27
CA ILE A 211 9.40 6.00 -5.15
C ILE A 211 8.44 6.24 -4.00
N THR A 212 8.77 5.71 -2.84
CA THR A 212 7.99 5.92 -1.61
C THR A 212 8.92 6.36 -0.48
N HIS A 213 8.51 7.37 0.26
CA HIS A 213 9.24 7.87 1.42
C HIS A 213 8.51 7.46 2.69
N LEU A 214 9.24 6.91 3.64
CA LEU A 214 8.76 6.63 5.00
C LEU A 214 9.79 7.16 5.99
N ASN A 215 9.34 7.68 7.13
CA ASN A 215 10.28 7.97 8.20
C ASN A 215 10.80 6.67 8.84
N VAL A 216 11.93 6.72 9.50
CA VAL A 216 12.56 5.53 10.09
C VAL A 216 11.72 4.88 11.19
N GLY A 217 10.87 5.64 11.89
CA GLY A 217 9.95 5.08 12.89
C GLY A 217 9.01 4.04 12.28
N VAL A 218 8.45 4.32 11.09
CA VAL A 218 7.60 3.36 10.36
C VAL A 218 8.40 2.11 9.97
N VAL A 219 9.67 2.27 9.57
CA VAL A 219 10.53 1.13 9.22
C VAL A 219 10.80 0.26 10.45
N THR A 220 11.12 0.87 11.59
CA THR A 220 11.42 0.15 12.83
C THR A 220 10.21 -0.61 13.39
N LEU A 221 8.98 -0.19 13.11
CA LEU A 221 7.76 -0.91 13.48
C LEU A 221 7.76 -2.37 13.01
N HIS A 222 8.52 -2.68 11.96
CA HIS A 222 8.60 -4.04 11.40
C HIS A 222 9.72 -4.89 12.01
N PHE A 223 10.51 -4.36 12.95
CA PHE A 223 11.51 -5.14 13.68
C PHE A 223 10.86 -5.98 14.78
N PRO A 224 11.19 -7.29 14.87
CA PRO A 224 10.67 -8.17 15.91
C PRO A 224 10.94 -7.65 17.32
N GLU A 225 12.10 -7.04 17.55
CA GLU A 225 12.55 -6.50 18.83
C GLU A 225 11.63 -5.37 19.31
N LEU A 226 11.25 -4.44 18.41
CA LEU A 226 10.32 -3.39 18.75
C LEU A 226 8.92 -3.94 19.04
N ARG A 227 8.45 -4.87 18.23
CA ARG A 227 7.13 -5.49 18.43
C ARG A 227 7.06 -6.26 19.75
N ALA A 228 8.12 -6.96 20.12
CA ALA A 228 8.20 -7.63 21.42
C ALA A 228 8.18 -6.62 22.57
N PHE A 229 8.98 -5.55 22.47
CA PHE A 229 9.01 -4.46 23.44
C PHE A 229 7.62 -3.82 23.63
N LEU A 230 6.96 -3.41 22.54
CA LEU A 230 5.62 -2.83 22.58
C LEU A 230 4.61 -3.76 23.26
N HIS A 231 4.64 -5.05 22.90
CA HIS A 231 3.75 -6.05 23.51
C HIS A 231 4.01 -6.22 25.03
N GLU A 232 5.27 -6.25 25.44
CA GLU A 232 5.66 -6.40 26.85
C GLU A 232 5.32 -5.15 27.70
N THR A 233 5.35 -3.97 27.09
CA THR A 233 4.94 -2.70 27.73
C THR A 233 3.43 -2.44 27.61
N GLY A 234 2.64 -3.41 27.10
CA GLY A 234 1.19 -3.34 27.04
C GLY A 234 0.63 -2.61 25.83
N VAL A 235 1.46 -2.24 24.85
CA VAL A 235 1.01 -1.63 23.60
C VAL A 235 0.77 -2.71 22.55
N ASP A 236 -0.50 -2.96 22.22
CA ASP A 236 -0.85 -3.82 21.10
C ASP A 236 -1.11 -2.94 19.86
N ILE A 237 -0.22 -3.03 18.88
CA ILE A 237 -0.34 -2.27 17.63
C ILE A 237 -1.60 -2.60 16.81
N ARG A 238 -2.32 -3.67 17.17
CA ARG A 238 -3.61 -4.02 16.56
C ARG A 238 -4.78 -3.28 17.20
N ASP A 239 -4.60 -2.71 18.39
CA ASP A 239 -5.64 -2.03 19.15
C ASP A 239 -5.49 -0.50 19.13
N CYS A 240 -4.33 0.03 18.67
CA CYS A 240 -4.10 1.46 18.50
C CYS A 240 -4.05 1.84 17.00
N TYR A 241 -4.23 3.12 16.71
CA TYR A 241 -3.94 3.65 15.38
C TYR A 241 -2.46 4.01 15.28
N LEU A 242 -1.88 3.89 14.08
CA LEU A 242 -0.45 4.18 13.89
C LEU A 242 -0.07 5.60 14.28
N TRP A 243 -0.95 6.57 14.02
CA TRP A 243 -0.69 7.98 14.40
C TRP A 243 -0.86 8.27 15.89
N GLU A 244 -1.27 7.32 16.70
CA GLU A 244 -1.24 7.41 18.17
C GLU A 244 0.13 7.02 18.74
N LEU A 245 1.01 6.44 17.93
CA LEU A 245 2.35 6.03 18.32
C LEU A 245 3.34 7.17 18.00
N ASP A 246 3.73 7.94 19.00
CA ASP A 246 4.58 9.13 18.85
C ASP A 246 5.84 8.88 18.03
N PHE A 247 6.48 7.74 18.24
CA PHE A 247 7.73 7.40 17.54
C PHE A 247 7.52 7.17 16.01
N LEU A 248 6.28 6.95 15.56
CA LEU A 248 5.98 6.86 14.13
C LEU A 248 5.86 8.23 13.48
N LEU A 249 5.43 9.23 14.23
CA LEU A 249 5.27 10.60 13.72
C LEU A 249 6.52 11.45 13.93
N LYS A 250 7.16 11.30 15.10
CA LYS A 250 8.33 12.07 15.53
C LYS A 250 9.37 11.12 16.13
N PRO A 251 10.05 10.29 15.32
CA PRO A 251 11.03 9.36 15.83
C PRO A 251 12.20 10.11 16.50
N ASN A 252 12.59 9.64 17.68
CA ASN A 252 13.78 10.13 18.35
C ASN A 252 15.02 9.44 17.76
N VAL A 253 15.78 10.15 16.93
CA VAL A 253 16.87 9.58 16.13
C VAL A 253 18.17 10.33 16.35
N SER A 254 19.26 9.59 16.50
CA SER A 254 20.62 10.11 16.40
C SER A 254 21.38 9.36 15.30
N VAL A 255 22.14 10.10 14.48
CA VAL A 255 22.87 9.54 13.34
C VAL A 255 24.36 9.80 13.48
N SER A 256 25.17 8.77 13.21
CA SER A 256 26.62 8.84 13.01
C SER A 256 26.93 8.48 11.56
N GLU A 257 27.83 9.23 10.90
CA GLU A 257 28.07 9.07 9.46
C GLU A 257 29.22 8.11 9.12
N ASP A 258 30.18 7.92 10.02
CA ASP A 258 31.37 7.10 9.72
C ASP A 258 31.75 6.16 10.89
N PRO A 259 31.36 4.87 10.83
CA PRO A 259 30.45 4.26 9.85
C PRO A 259 29.01 4.76 10.07
N PHE A 260 28.17 4.72 9.00
CA PHE A 260 26.76 5.09 9.16
C PHE A 260 26.09 4.20 10.19
N ARG A 261 25.51 4.82 11.20
CA ARG A 261 24.66 4.20 12.22
C ARG A 261 23.56 5.17 12.60
N ALA A 262 22.34 4.66 12.69
CA ALA A 262 21.23 5.41 13.24
C ALA A 262 20.72 4.70 14.49
N GLU A 263 20.69 5.41 15.62
CA GLU A 263 20.03 4.95 16.84
C GLU A 263 18.65 5.56 16.90
N ILE A 264 17.62 4.72 16.99
CA ILE A 264 16.22 5.09 17.13
C ILE A 264 15.76 4.68 18.52
N VAL A 265 15.31 5.65 19.32
CA VAL A 265 14.85 5.40 20.70
C VAL A 265 13.34 5.49 20.74
N VAL A 266 12.70 4.37 21.12
CA VAL A 266 11.26 4.27 21.35
C VAL A 266 11.02 4.21 22.84
N THR A 267 10.18 5.10 23.37
CA THR A 267 9.82 5.17 24.79
C THR A 267 8.35 4.87 24.96
N VAL A 268 8.03 4.01 25.92
CA VAL A 268 6.67 3.72 26.38
C VAL A 268 6.67 3.84 27.90
N ASP A 269 5.93 4.79 28.44
CA ASP A 269 5.94 5.13 29.86
C ASP A 269 7.38 5.40 30.37
N ASP A 270 7.86 4.62 31.32
CA ASP A 270 9.18 4.75 31.93
C ASP A 270 10.24 3.80 31.31
N GLU A 271 9.88 3.03 30.29
CA GLU A 271 10.78 2.08 29.61
C GLU A 271 11.16 2.59 28.22
N ALA A 272 12.39 2.35 27.80
CA ALA A 272 12.86 2.69 26.48
C ALA A 272 13.59 1.53 25.79
N LEU A 273 13.43 1.44 24.46
CA LEU A 273 14.18 0.54 23.58
C LEU A 273 14.98 1.40 22.59
N ALA A 274 16.30 1.28 22.61
CA ALA A 274 17.19 1.85 21.60
C ALA A 274 17.49 0.78 20.55
N LEU A 275 17.24 1.09 19.29
CA LEU A 275 17.49 0.24 18.12
C LEU A 275 18.59 0.88 17.28
N THR A 276 19.64 0.16 16.92
CA THR A 276 20.72 0.66 16.06
C THR A 276 20.66 -0.04 14.71
N VAL A 277 20.58 0.75 13.63
CA VAL A 277 20.58 0.26 12.25
C VAL A 277 21.80 0.76 11.49
N ASP A 278 22.21 0.01 10.46
CA ASP A 278 23.25 0.41 9.52
C ASP A 278 22.66 1.10 8.26
N ASP A 279 23.52 1.39 7.28
CA ASP A 279 23.17 2.03 6.00
C ASP A 279 22.26 1.17 5.11
N SER A 280 22.18 -0.13 5.37
CA SER A 280 21.23 -1.04 4.72
C SER A 280 19.91 -1.16 5.47
N LEU A 281 19.74 -0.41 6.58
CA LEU A 281 18.63 -0.51 7.54
C LEU A 281 18.53 -1.87 8.24
N ALA A 282 19.62 -2.63 8.25
CA ALA A 282 19.68 -3.85 9.04
C ALA A 282 19.88 -3.50 10.52
N LEU A 283 19.12 -4.17 11.40
CA LEU A 283 19.29 -4.02 12.85
C LEU A 283 20.64 -4.63 13.27
N VAL A 284 21.56 -3.80 13.76
CA VAL A 284 22.91 -4.21 14.19
C VAL A 284 23.07 -4.26 15.70
N GLY A 285 22.12 -3.72 16.45
CA GLY A 285 22.10 -3.77 17.91
C GLY A 285 20.81 -3.21 18.48
N TYR A 286 20.49 -3.63 19.71
CA TYR A 286 19.41 -3.03 20.49
C TYR A 286 19.69 -3.11 21.97
N GLU A 287 19.15 -2.17 22.75
CA GLU A 287 19.32 -2.08 24.19
C GLU A 287 18.03 -1.56 24.84
N ARG A 288 17.64 -2.21 25.94
CA ARG A 288 16.59 -1.69 26.83
C ARG A 288 17.18 -0.73 27.86
N ARG A 289 16.48 0.37 28.10
CA ARG A 289 16.88 1.43 29.02
C ARG A 289 15.75 1.77 29.98
#